data_20e96ef3b14d7a506143d0f0e817b21b
#
_entry.id   20e96ef3b14d7a506143d0f0e817b21b
#
_cell.length_a   1.000
_cell.length_b   1.000
_cell.length_c   1.000
_cell.angle_alpha   90.00
_cell.angle_beta   90.00
_cell.angle_gamma   90.00
#
_symmetry.space_group_name_H-M   'P 1'
#
loop_
_entity.id
_entity.type
_entity.pdbx_description
1 polymer ?
#
loop_
_entity_poly.entity_id
_entity_poly.type
_entity_poly.pdbx_seq_one_letter_code
_entity_poly.pdbx_strand_id
1 'polypeptide(L)'
;MFRGRRAMNMNEKGQFIIIGALIIAVFMFALVLAISQMNVQRQVFSYEPVDEVVLAISSDFERLLQSALSRASQSYLANGDLVLARGLFDDQVRRWLSAVSEAYSGYGVNITLRGERGSTYADLVLDWSEDRGVSYAYTTFGMDVESYGFRGLALTSSISVRLDILEAKMSFTSGGGRAAVKFRVNESVGGGRGLAPSIKDLKVMAEGGAIDGGSVRLSYLGQGTYLVEFNVSGFVVREIALVVTTERGIVVVAKKGLCVVELRSDDVSTPIEDNKGIFTVNGTAFSELPCNISAFPGQVLNVSFKIDKGLFLGFSISGPLKIIEQHGSWATIGVLGRGLGGIVALYTSYLPPAMCYVNVSSREIHGESSNKGVVEIIEVNGILNGTKYNLSETGPIVLALPYNSNVSIRYYPECGYVFRYWSLSGGLTSNDTSSQTIAVRVLGNGTLTALYEVSRPENWRVLYINPAKGREGFVLALTELEKEYEIQPISYGRDTQSGTSTETTPTLMLGDVVKVILYARATSRDVGLNVTLGYYYNDVFHLIGSNTMTVVRSKDYVVYTITIKPLIKAIPEGSKFVLILKRSATDTGGGTLHVLCGPDKSRIELW
;
A
#
# COMPACT_ATOMS: atom_id res chain seq x y z
N MET A 1 14.00 -120.97 7.35
CA MET A 1 14.03 -120.32 6.01
C MET A 1 14.84 -119.05 6.15
N PHE A 2 16.08 -119.12 5.74
CA PHE A 2 17.05 -118.06 5.87
C PHE A 2 16.95 -117.11 4.64
N ARG A 3 16.83 -115.83 4.88
CA ARG A 3 17.02 -114.80 3.84
C ARG A 3 18.22 -113.94 4.21
N GLY A 4 19.29 -114.20 3.48
CA GLY A 4 20.56 -113.48 3.67
C GLY A 4 20.42 -111.96 3.28
N ARG A 5 20.92 -111.13 4.16
CA ARG A 5 21.21 -109.74 3.88
C ARG A 5 22.45 -109.68 2.98
N ARG A 6 22.29 -109.25 1.72
CA ARG A 6 23.40 -108.79 0.86
C ARG A 6 23.87 -107.44 1.41
N ALA A 7 25.04 -107.48 2.02
CA ALA A 7 25.82 -106.28 2.25
C ALA A 7 26.21 -105.69 0.86
N MET A 8 25.71 -104.50 0.62
CA MET A 8 26.14 -103.74 -0.55
C MET A 8 27.56 -103.26 -0.30
N ASN A 9 28.57 -103.98 -0.88
CA ASN A 9 29.95 -103.46 -0.94
C ASN A 9 29.95 -102.22 -1.79
N MET A 10 29.98 -101.06 -1.19
CA MET A 10 30.23 -99.80 -1.89
C MET A 10 31.64 -99.85 -2.41
N ASN A 11 31.76 -99.83 -3.73
CA ASN A 11 33.02 -99.80 -4.45
C ASN A 11 33.85 -98.61 -3.97
N GLU A 12 35.04 -98.80 -3.44
CA GLU A 12 35.98 -97.77 -2.95
C GLU A 12 36.15 -96.60 -3.92
N LYS A 13 36.05 -96.82 -5.22
CA LYS A 13 36.08 -95.79 -6.25
C LYS A 13 34.87 -94.86 -6.18
N GLY A 14 33.69 -95.37 -5.79
CA GLY A 14 32.49 -94.56 -5.59
C GLY A 14 32.61 -93.66 -4.37
N GLN A 15 33.21 -94.15 -3.27
CA GLN A 15 33.43 -93.31 -2.08
C GLN A 15 34.43 -92.21 -2.36
N PHE A 16 35.44 -92.41 -3.12
CA PHE A 16 36.43 -91.38 -3.55
C PHE A 16 35.76 -90.28 -4.39
N ILE A 17 34.85 -90.64 -5.29
CA ILE A 17 34.14 -89.70 -6.10
C ILE A 17 33.16 -88.83 -5.24
N ILE A 18 32.48 -89.43 -4.26
CA ILE A 18 31.63 -88.72 -3.37
C ILE A 18 32.41 -87.78 -2.45
N ILE A 19 33.52 -88.25 -1.89
CA ILE A 19 34.39 -87.38 -1.07
C ILE A 19 34.99 -86.26 -1.91
N GLY A 20 35.46 -86.54 -3.16
CA GLY A 20 35.95 -85.52 -4.06
C GLY A 20 34.86 -84.45 -4.41
N ALA A 21 33.63 -84.91 -4.71
CA ALA A 21 32.49 -84.01 -4.96
C ALA A 21 32.14 -83.15 -3.73
N LEU A 22 32.20 -83.76 -2.54
CA LEU A 22 31.92 -83.02 -1.29
C LEU A 22 33.01 -81.96 -1.01
N ILE A 23 34.30 -82.30 -1.23
CA ILE A 23 35.43 -81.35 -1.10
C ILE A 23 35.24 -80.20 -2.08
N ILE A 24 34.89 -80.48 -3.34
CA ILE A 24 34.66 -79.46 -4.36
C ILE A 24 33.47 -78.60 -3.98
N ALA A 25 32.38 -79.22 -3.50
CA ALA A 25 31.18 -78.47 -3.04
C ALA A 25 31.50 -77.55 -1.85
N VAL A 26 32.26 -78.01 -0.86
CA VAL A 26 32.71 -77.22 0.28
C VAL A 26 33.62 -76.06 -0.17
N PHE A 27 34.56 -76.40 -1.12
CA PHE A 27 35.42 -75.36 -1.65
C PHE A 27 34.65 -74.30 -2.44
N MET A 28 33.70 -74.69 -3.28
CA MET A 28 32.86 -73.81 -4.02
C MET A 28 31.99 -72.97 -3.07
N PHE A 29 31.48 -73.59 -2.01
CA PHE A 29 30.69 -72.85 -0.99
C PHE A 29 31.58 -71.85 -0.23
N ALA A 30 32.80 -72.25 0.14
CA ALA A 30 33.75 -71.32 0.76
C ALA A 30 34.12 -70.15 -0.17
N LEU A 31 34.29 -70.45 -1.47
CA LEU A 31 34.58 -69.42 -2.49
C LEU A 31 33.43 -68.46 -2.69
N VAL A 32 32.21 -68.98 -2.73
CA VAL A 32 30.97 -68.14 -2.79
C VAL A 32 30.83 -67.26 -1.54
N LEU A 33 31.11 -67.81 -0.36
CA LEU A 33 31.12 -67.04 0.88
C LEU A 33 32.23 -65.98 0.88
N ALA A 34 33.41 -66.29 0.42
CA ALA A 34 34.50 -65.30 0.30
C ALA A 34 34.17 -64.19 -0.69
N ILE A 35 33.61 -64.55 -1.86
CA ILE A 35 33.12 -63.53 -2.84
C ILE A 35 32.00 -62.73 -2.27
N SER A 36 31.06 -63.35 -1.55
CA SER A 36 29.96 -62.65 -0.89
C SER A 36 30.47 -61.67 0.18
N GLN A 37 31.41 -62.11 1.03
CA GLN A 37 32.06 -61.24 2.01
C GLN A 37 32.83 -60.09 1.36
N MET A 38 33.54 -60.34 0.27
CA MET A 38 34.25 -59.31 -0.51
C MET A 38 33.25 -58.31 -1.14
N ASN A 39 32.10 -58.78 -1.62
CA ASN A 39 31.06 -57.92 -2.16
C ASN A 39 30.38 -57.09 -1.04
N VAL A 40 30.11 -57.67 0.11
CA VAL A 40 29.58 -56.94 1.28
C VAL A 40 30.64 -55.93 1.75
N GLN A 41 31.89 -56.30 1.86
CA GLN A 41 32.94 -55.34 2.19
C GLN A 41 33.07 -54.23 1.13
N ARG A 42 33.00 -54.56 -0.18
CA ARG A 42 32.98 -53.53 -1.24
C ARG A 42 31.76 -52.63 -1.12
N GLN A 43 30.59 -53.14 -0.81
CA GLN A 43 29.40 -52.29 -0.57
C GLN A 43 29.55 -51.41 0.68
N VAL A 44 30.17 -51.91 1.74
CA VAL A 44 30.49 -51.13 2.95
C VAL A 44 31.59 -50.10 2.67
N PHE A 45 32.57 -50.41 1.80
CA PHE A 45 33.61 -49.46 1.41
C PHE A 45 33.20 -48.53 0.25
N SER A 46 32.10 -48.82 -0.48
CA SER A 46 31.55 -47.91 -1.48
C SER A 46 30.50 -46.95 -0.91
N TYR A 47 30.29 -46.96 0.41
CA TYR A 47 29.53 -45.92 1.07
C TYR A 47 30.38 -44.65 1.00
N GLU A 48 30.07 -43.83 0.01
CA GLU A 48 30.68 -42.52 -0.13
C GLU A 48 29.95 -41.57 0.84
N PRO A 49 30.57 -41.18 1.95
CA PRO A 49 29.94 -40.31 2.93
C PRO A 49 29.81 -38.84 2.44
N VAL A 50 29.99 -38.63 1.12
CA VAL A 50 29.95 -37.28 0.53
C VAL A 50 28.60 -36.61 0.82
N ASP A 51 27.49 -37.32 0.57
CA ASP A 51 26.16 -36.78 0.80
C ASP A 51 25.94 -36.45 2.27
N GLU A 52 26.44 -37.28 3.19
CA GLU A 52 26.34 -36.99 4.63
C GLU A 52 27.16 -35.77 5.02
N VAL A 53 28.39 -35.65 4.50
CA VAL A 53 29.26 -34.50 4.76
C VAL A 53 28.62 -33.23 4.20
N VAL A 54 28.11 -33.30 2.97
CA VAL A 54 27.43 -32.17 2.32
C VAL A 54 26.20 -31.74 3.11
N LEU A 55 25.34 -32.69 3.48
CA LEU A 55 24.11 -32.42 4.26
C LEU A 55 24.44 -31.91 5.66
N ALA A 56 25.46 -32.49 6.32
CA ALA A 56 25.88 -32.04 7.64
C ALA A 56 26.38 -30.60 7.62
N ILE A 57 27.25 -30.26 6.67
CA ILE A 57 27.77 -28.90 6.51
C ILE A 57 26.66 -27.94 6.13
N SER A 58 25.76 -28.31 5.21
CA SER A 58 24.65 -27.47 4.79
C SER A 58 23.69 -27.17 5.96
N SER A 59 23.33 -28.21 6.72
CA SER A 59 22.44 -28.07 7.89
C SER A 59 23.12 -27.25 9.00
N ASP A 60 24.39 -27.46 9.24
CA ASP A 60 25.15 -26.71 10.24
C ASP A 60 25.29 -25.22 9.83
N PHE A 61 25.49 -24.99 8.53
CA PHE A 61 25.55 -23.63 7.99
C PHE A 61 24.21 -22.87 8.17
N GLU A 62 23.07 -23.52 7.96
CA GLU A 62 21.78 -22.90 8.24
C GLU A 62 21.64 -22.52 9.73
N ARG A 63 22.08 -23.38 10.62
CA ARG A 63 22.09 -23.09 12.08
C ARG A 63 23.04 -21.94 12.41
N LEU A 64 24.21 -21.90 11.75
CA LEU A 64 25.14 -20.79 11.87
C LEU A 64 24.48 -19.47 11.48
N LEU A 65 23.86 -19.39 10.29
CA LEU A 65 23.20 -18.17 9.83
C LEU A 65 22.12 -17.71 10.81
N GLN A 66 21.33 -18.65 11.34
CA GLN A 66 20.33 -18.36 12.37
C GLN A 66 20.97 -17.73 13.61
N SER A 67 22.02 -18.36 14.13
CA SER A 67 22.74 -17.91 15.33
C SER A 67 23.43 -16.55 15.09
N ALA A 68 24.07 -16.39 13.93
CA ALA A 68 24.75 -15.15 13.56
C ALA A 68 23.76 -14.00 13.37
N LEU A 69 22.63 -14.23 12.69
CA LEU A 69 21.57 -13.24 12.55
C LEU A 69 20.94 -12.87 13.91
N SER A 70 20.72 -13.86 14.77
CA SER A 70 20.22 -13.64 16.13
C SER A 70 21.16 -12.71 16.90
N ARG A 71 22.45 -13.00 16.92
CA ARG A 71 23.45 -12.20 17.65
C ARG A 71 23.58 -10.78 17.07
N ALA A 72 23.63 -10.67 15.74
CA ALA A 72 23.71 -9.39 15.04
C ALA A 72 22.46 -8.51 15.31
N SER A 73 21.26 -9.08 15.19
CA SER A 73 20.02 -8.35 15.43
C SER A 73 19.85 -7.90 16.88
N GLN A 74 20.27 -8.73 17.84
CA GLN A 74 20.29 -8.36 19.27
C GLN A 74 21.28 -7.23 19.54
N SER A 75 22.48 -7.29 18.96
CA SER A 75 23.49 -6.23 19.08
C SER A 75 23.00 -4.92 18.46
N TYR A 76 22.37 -4.99 17.30
CA TYR A 76 21.80 -3.83 16.63
C TYR A 76 20.66 -3.20 17.44
N LEU A 77 19.80 -4.01 18.06
CA LEU A 77 18.77 -3.51 18.97
C LEU A 77 19.38 -2.77 20.17
N ALA A 78 20.49 -3.28 20.71
CA ALA A 78 21.11 -2.70 21.91
C ALA A 78 21.86 -1.40 21.65
N ASN A 79 22.53 -1.29 20.50
CA ASN A 79 23.49 -0.22 20.23
C ASN A 79 23.11 0.69 19.05
N GLY A 80 22.19 0.28 18.19
CA GLY A 80 21.83 1.00 16.96
C GLY A 80 22.94 1.03 15.90
N ASP A 81 24.05 0.31 16.13
CA ASP A 81 25.24 0.32 15.26
C ASP A 81 25.22 -0.90 14.32
N LEU A 82 24.91 -0.64 13.05
CA LEU A 82 24.88 -1.66 12.01
C LEU A 82 26.29 -2.18 11.66
N VAL A 83 27.33 -1.33 11.82
CA VAL A 83 28.72 -1.75 11.54
C VAL A 83 29.18 -2.75 12.58
N LEU A 84 28.88 -2.48 13.85
CA LEU A 84 29.16 -3.42 14.94
C LEU A 84 28.40 -4.74 14.77
N ALA A 85 27.10 -4.66 14.44
CA ALA A 85 26.27 -5.83 14.22
C ALA A 85 26.81 -6.70 13.06
N ARG A 86 27.22 -6.06 11.96
CA ARG A 86 27.83 -6.72 10.82
C ARG A 86 29.18 -7.34 11.19
N GLY A 87 30.00 -6.65 11.95
CA GLY A 87 31.27 -7.18 12.44
C GLY A 87 31.10 -8.45 13.28
N LEU A 88 30.12 -8.49 14.17
CA LEU A 88 29.77 -9.67 14.96
C LEU A 88 29.25 -10.83 14.10
N PHE A 89 28.47 -10.53 13.08
CA PHE A 89 27.98 -11.50 12.12
C PHE A 89 29.11 -12.12 11.32
N ASP A 90 29.98 -11.29 10.72
CA ASP A 90 31.12 -11.73 9.91
C ASP A 90 32.14 -12.53 10.72
N ASP A 91 32.39 -12.15 11.99
CA ASP A 91 33.27 -12.86 12.89
C ASP A 91 32.75 -14.27 13.19
N GLN A 92 31.45 -14.42 13.40
CA GLN A 92 30.84 -15.73 13.64
C GLN A 92 30.90 -16.63 12.39
N VAL A 93 30.65 -16.07 11.21
CA VAL A 93 30.78 -16.80 9.93
C VAL A 93 32.23 -17.22 9.70
N ARG A 94 33.20 -16.34 9.97
CA ARG A 94 34.64 -16.64 9.83
C ARG A 94 35.08 -17.75 10.78
N ARG A 95 34.67 -17.73 12.03
CA ARG A 95 34.96 -18.79 13.01
C ARG A 95 34.40 -20.13 12.58
N TRP A 96 33.20 -20.14 12.04
CA TRP A 96 32.59 -21.36 11.52
C TRP A 96 33.38 -21.92 10.34
N LEU A 97 33.78 -21.07 9.38
CA LEU A 97 34.61 -21.50 8.25
C LEU A 97 35.89 -22.18 8.73
N SER A 98 36.58 -21.59 9.70
CA SER A 98 37.79 -22.19 10.29
C SER A 98 37.49 -23.54 10.95
N ALA A 99 36.39 -23.60 11.74
CA ALA A 99 36.00 -24.83 12.43
C ALA A 99 35.63 -25.97 11.47
N VAL A 100 34.89 -25.68 10.40
CA VAL A 100 34.51 -26.67 9.38
C VAL A 100 35.76 -27.13 8.59
N SER A 101 36.61 -26.20 8.21
CA SER A 101 37.88 -26.53 7.52
C SER A 101 38.76 -27.44 8.36
N GLU A 102 38.82 -27.23 9.66
CA GLU A 102 39.56 -28.07 10.61
C GLU A 102 38.87 -29.44 10.80
N ALA A 103 37.57 -29.44 11.08
CA ALA A 103 36.78 -30.65 11.36
C ALA A 103 36.73 -31.62 10.18
N TYR A 104 36.70 -31.11 8.97
CA TYR A 104 36.60 -31.88 7.74
C TYR A 104 37.92 -31.91 6.93
N SER A 105 39.05 -31.55 7.55
CA SER A 105 40.36 -31.53 6.90
C SER A 105 40.72 -32.86 6.27
N GLY A 106 40.36 -34.00 6.90
CA GLY A 106 40.59 -35.35 6.38
C GLY A 106 39.84 -35.66 5.09
N TYR A 107 38.79 -34.92 4.78
CA TYR A 107 38.02 -35.07 3.54
C TYR A 107 38.42 -34.05 2.46
N GLY A 108 39.36 -33.15 2.75
CA GLY A 108 39.77 -32.08 1.84
C GLY A 108 38.63 -31.12 1.50
N VAL A 109 37.79 -30.78 2.49
CA VAL A 109 36.66 -29.84 2.31
C VAL A 109 37.19 -28.43 2.14
N ASN A 110 36.84 -27.81 1.01
CA ASN A 110 37.09 -26.41 0.73
C ASN A 110 35.76 -25.68 0.54
N ILE A 111 35.51 -24.64 1.33
CA ILE A 111 34.27 -23.86 1.30
C ILE A 111 34.58 -22.40 0.95
N THR A 112 33.88 -21.89 -0.05
CA THR A 112 33.88 -20.48 -0.42
C THR A 112 32.50 -19.90 -0.20
N LEU A 113 32.41 -18.82 0.56
CA LEU A 113 31.14 -18.08 0.79
C LEU A 113 31.12 -16.79 -0.01
N ARG A 114 29.99 -16.50 -0.59
CA ARG A 114 29.78 -15.25 -1.34
C ARG A 114 28.37 -14.72 -1.10
N GLY A 115 28.26 -13.50 -0.61
CA GLY A 115 27.00 -12.80 -0.50
C GLY A 115 26.41 -12.40 -1.86
N GLU A 116 25.14 -12.14 -1.91
CA GLU A 116 24.41 -11.72 -3.12
C GLU A 116 24.96 -10.42 -3.72
N ARG A 117 25.38 -9.49 -2.86
CA ARG A 117 25.92 -8.18 -3.24
C ARG A 117 27.44 -8.18 -3.44
N GLY A 118 28.03 -9.34 -3.54
CA GLY A 118 29.48 -9.50 -3.69
C GLY A 118 30.29 -9.33 -2.40
N SER A 119 29.63 -9.39 -1.24
CA SER A 119 30.32 -9.50 0.05
C SER A 119 31.16 -10.77 0.12
N THR A 120 32.24 -10.76 0.90
CA THR A 120 33.20 -11.87 0.98
C THR A 120 32.58 -13.13 1.58
N TYR A 121 31.58 -12.98 2.48
CA TYR A 121 31.01 -14.10 3.22
C TYR A 121 29.50 -14.19 3.04
N ALA A 122 28.74 -13.25 3.62
CA ALA A 122 27.29 -13.26 3.60
C ALA A 122 26.75 -11.84 3.70
N ASP A 123 25.57 -11.62 3.16
CA ASP A 123 24.84 -10.35 3.31
C ASP A 123 24.00 -10.37 4.57
N LEU A 124 24.10 -9.29 5.33
CA LEU A 124 23.26 -8.99 6.48
C LEU A 124 22.42 -7.74 6.17
N VAL A 125 21.11 -7.85 6.32
CA VAL A 125 20.16 -6.74 6.21
C VAL A 125 19.34 -6.67 7.48
N LEU A 126 19.44 -5.55 8.18
CA LEU A 126 18.60 -5.18 9.32
C LEU A 126 17.89 -3.89 8.94
N ASP A 127 16.74 -4.03 8.29
CA ASP A 127 15.89 -2.90 7.89
C ASP A 127 14.65 -2.88 8.79
N TRP A 128 14.68 -1.97 9.77
CA TRP A 128 13.64 -1.79 10.77
C TRP A 128 12.94 -0.45 10.55
N SER A 129 12.19 -0.41 9.47
CA SER A 129 11.51 0.77 8.97
C SER A 129 10.06 0.88 9.47
N GLU A 130 9.38 1.90 9.00
CA GLU A 130 7.97 2.15 9.30
C GLU A 130 7.07 1.08 8.70
N ASP A 131 6.11 0.59 9.47
CA ASP A 131 5.15 -0.47 9.15
C ASP A 131 5.76 -1.84 8.85
N ARG A 132 7.08 -1.93 8.69
CA ARG A 132 7.75 -3.14 8.27
C ARG A 132 9.15 -3.27 8.85
N GLY A 133 9.42 -4.41 9.46
CA GLY A 133 10.76 -4.79 9.87
C GLY A 133 11.24 -6.02 9.13
N VAL A 134 12.50 -6.04 8.77
CA VAL A 134 13.16 -7.20 8.15
C VAL A 134 14.52 -7.42 8.80
N SER A 135 14.74 -8.64 9.28
CA SER A 135 16.06 -9.14 9.67
C SER A 135 16.38 -10.34 8.77
N TYR A 136 17.41 -10.20 7.94
CA TYR A 136 17.70 -11.12 6.86
C TYR A 136 19.20 -11.36 6.74
N ALA A 137 19.55 -12.63 6.53
CA ALA A 137 20.89 -13.04 6.14
C ALA A 137 20.83 -13.95 4.91
N TYR A 138 21.74 -13.76 3.98
CA TYR A 138 21.83 -14.50 2.72
C TYR A 138 23.26 -14.79 2.34
N THR A 139 23.51 -15.98 1.82
CA THR A 139 24.77 -16.34 1.21
C THR A 139 24.62 -17.42 0.15
N THR A 140 25.53 -17.43 -0.78
CA THR A 140 25.81 -18.57 -1.64
C THR A 140 27.13 -19.14 -1.23
N PHE A 141 27.19 -20.44 -0.95
CA PHE A 141 28.46 -21.11 -0.71
C PHE A 141 28.76 -22.17 -1.77
N GLY A 142 30.01 -22.17 -2.20
CA GLY A 142 30.57 -23.22 -3.03
C GLY A 142 31.34 -24.20 -2.15
N MET A 143 31.19 -25.48 -2.39
CA MET A 143 31.90 -26.53 -1.65
C MET A 143 32.55 -27.54 -2.60
N ASP A 144 33.81 -27.81 -2.35
CA ASP A 144 34.56 -28.87 -2.95
C ASP A 144 34.95 -29.91 -1.87
N VAL A 145 34.87 -31.19 -2.18
CA VAL A 145 35.31 -32.29 -1.30
C VAL A 145 36.35 -33.08 -2.06
N GLU A 146 37.62 -32.65 -1.95
CA GLU A 146 38.73 -33.13 -2.80
C GLU A 146 38.99 -34.61 -2.67
N SER A 147 38.93 -35.18 -1.47
CA SER A 147 39.16 -36.61 -1.23
C SER A 147 38.22 -37.52 -2.00
N TYR A 148 37.08 -37.03 -2.42
CA TYR A 148 36.08 -37.76 -3.22
C TYR A 148 35.97 -37.26 -4.65
N GLY A 149 36.81 -36.32 -5.07
CA GLY A 149 36.78 -35.74 -6.41
C GLY A 149 35.54 -34.88 -6.69
N PHE A 150 34.75 -34.55 -5.65
CA PHE A 150 33.53 -33.78 -5.77
C PHE A 150 33.86 -32.30 -5.79
N ARG A 151 33.43 -31.58 -6.85
CA ARG A 151 33.73 -30.16 -7.03
C ARG A 151 32.53 -29.39 -7.57
N GLY A 152 32.45 -28.11 -7.20
CA GLY A 152 31.54 -27.16 -7.79
C GLY A 152 30.10 -27.24 -7.27
N LEU A 153 29.85 -27.84 -6.10
CA LEU A 153 28.54 -27.72 -5.47
C LEU A 153 28.32 -26.28 -5.06
N ALA A 154 27.27 -25.67 -5.59
CA ALA A 154 26.84 -24.35 -5.19
C ALA A 154 25.47 -24.44 -4.52
N LEU A 155 25.37 -23.99 -3.27
CA LEU A 155 24.15 -23.96 -2.50
C LEU A 155 23.89 -22.53 -2.03
N THR A 156 22.62 -22.14 -2.04
CA THR A 156 22.19 -20.87 -1.45
C THR A 156 21.51 -21.14 -0.12
N SER A 157 21.88 -20.37 0.88
CA SER A 157 21.20 -20.39 2.17
C SER A 157 20.75 -18.98 2.54
N SER A 158 19.56 -18.88 3.04
CA SER A 158 19.00 -17.62 3.51
C SER A 158 18.13 -17.83 4.73
N ILE A 159 18.11 -16.85 5.58
CA ILE A 159 17.15 -16.76 6.68
C ILE A 159 16.60 -15.36 6.75
N SER A 160 15.30 -15.24 6.87
CA SER A 160 14.64 -13.97 7.05
C SER A 160 13.57 -14.06 8.13
N VAL A 161 13.48 -13.02 8.92
CA VAL A 161 12.32 -12.75 9.78
C VAL A 161 11.77 -11.41 9.38
N ARG A 162 10.49 -11.39 9.05
CA ARG A 162 9.77 -10.20 8.64
C ARG A 162 8.61 -9.94 9.59
N LEU A 163 8.48 -8.70 10.01
CA LEU A 163 7.40 -8.18 10.83
C LEU A 163 6.66 -7.10 10.05
N ASP A 164 5.39 -7.32 9.75
CA ASP A 164 4.54 -6.35 9.07
C ASP A 164 3.43 -5.89 10.03
N ILE A 165 3.28 -4.58 10.25
CA ILE A 165 2.13 -4.01 10.96
C ILE A 165 0.98 -3.90 9.96
N LEU A 166 -0.10 -4.62 10.22
CA LEU A 166 -1.26 -4.70 9.32
C LEU A 166 -2.32 -3.66 9.64
N GLU A 167 -2.57 -3.45 10.94
CA GLU A 167 -3.60 -2.55 11.43
C GLU A 167 -3.21 -2.04 12.81
N ALA A 168 -3.48 -0.78 13.08
CA ALA A 168 -3.26 -0.20 14.39
C ALA A 168 -4.39 0.77 14.73
N LYS A 169 -4.89 0.68 15.96
CA LYS A 169 -5.98 1.53 16.47
C LYS A 169 -5.64 2.01 17.87
N MET A 170 -6.02 3.25 18.17
CA MET A 170 -5.94 3.84 19.49
C MET A 170 -7.34 4.16 19.99
N SER A 171 -7.68 3.72 21.16
CA SER A 171 -8.86 4.16 21.91
C SER A 171 -8.41 4.98 23.13
N PHE A 172 -9.21 5.95 23.50
CA PHE A 172 -8.88 6.89 24.57
C PHE A 172 -9.54 6.49 25.87
N THR A 173 -8.89 6.78 26.98
CA THR A 173 -9.39 6.60 28.35
C THR A 173 -9.05 7.85 29.15
N SER A 174 -9.67 8.05 30.31
CA SER A 174 -9.47 9.23 31.16
C SER A 174 -8.03 9.47 31.66
N GLY A 175 -7.12 8.50 31.48
CA GLY A 175 -5.72 8.60 31.93
C GLY A 175 -4.68 8.29 30.85
N GLY A 176 -5.09 8.12 29.60
CA GLY A 176 -4.19 7.76 28.51
C GLY A 176 -4.90 7.14 27.33
N GLY A 177 -4.26 6.18 26.68
CA GLY A 177 -4.82 5.45 25.54
C GLY A 177 -4.65 3.94 25.69
N ARG A 178 -5.52 3.19 25.03
CA ARG A 178 -5.34 1.75 24.80
C ARG A 178 -5.08 1.55 23.32
N ALA A 179 -3.92 1.02 22.99
CA ALA A 179 -3.56 0.68 21.63
C ALA A 179 -3.84 -0.80 21.35
N ALA A 180 -4.29 -1.07 20.14
CA ALA A 180 -4.43 -2.42 19.59
C ALA A 180 -3.70 -2.44 18.24
N VAL A 181 -2.66 -3.30 18.13
CA VAL A 181 -1.85 -3.40 16.92
C VAL A 181 -1.89 -4.84 16.43
N LYS A 182 -2.40 -5.00 15.22
CA LYS A 182 -2.41 -6.28 14.50
C LYS A 182 -1.18 -6.35 13.61
N PHE A 183 -0.39 -7.39 13.77
CA PHE A 183 0.84 -7.56 13.01
C PHE A 183 1.03 -9.01 12.58
N ARG A 184 1.88 -9.22 11.59
CA ARG A 184 2.24 -10.54 11.10
C ARG A 184 3.73 -10.75 11.18
N VAL A 185 4.12 -11.94 11.64
CA VAL A 185 5.51 -12.39 11.64
C VAL A 185 5.65 -13.58 10.71
N ASN A 186 6.58 -13.50 9.79
CA ASN A 186 6.92 -14.57 8.88
C ASN A 186 8.42 -14.89 9.02
N GLU A 187 8.75 -16.15 9.11
CA GLU A 187 10.12 -16.64 9.08
C GLU A 187 10.30 -17.55 7.86
N SER A 188 11.36 -17.35 7.11
CA SER A 188 11.74 -18.20 5.97
C SER A 188 13.18 -18.66 6.15
N VAL A 189 13.42 -19.93 5.91
CA VAL A 189 14.75 -20.57 5.96
C VAL A 189 14.97 -21.33 4.66
N GLY A 190 16.16 -21.19 4.05
CA GLY A 190 16.51 -21.89 2.83
C GLY A 190 15.67 -21.52 1.61
N GLY A 191 15.03 -20.34 1.57
CA GLY A 191 14.16 -19.95 0.46
C GLY A 191 12.79 -20.65 0.44
N GLY A 192 12.47 -21.44 1.47
CA GLY A 192 11.17 -22.11 1.64
C GLY A 192 10.02 -21.12 1.88
N ARG A 193 8.76 -21.61 1.82
CA ARG A 193 7.59 -20.80 2.20
C ARG A 193 7.75 -20.34 3.65
N GLY A 194 7.51 -19.05 3.88
CA GLY A 194 7.57 -18.47 5.20
C GLY A 194 6.64 -19.21 6.17
N LEU A 195 7.19 -19.64 7.28
CA LEU A 195 6.46 -20.24 8.39
C LEU A 195 6.08 -19.13 9.38
N ALA A 196 5.03 -19.36 10.13
CA ALA A 196 4.70 -18.52 11.27
C ALA A 196 5.61 -18.92 12.46
N PRO A 197 6.64 -18.14 12.80
CA PRO A 197 7.49 -18.50 13.93
C PRO A 197 6.74 -18.29 15.24
N SER A 198 7.07 -19.09 16.24
CA SER A 198 6.68 -18.80 17.61
C SER A 198 7.44 -17.55 18.11
N ILE A 199 6.73 -16.65 18.73
CA ILE A 199 7.30 -15.47 19.37
C ILE A 199 7.76 -15.87 20.78
N LYS A 200 9.07 -15.73 21.03
CA LYS A 200 9.67 -15.96 22.35
C LYS A 200 9.43 -14.77 23.28
N ASP A 201 9.58 -13.56 22.75
CA ASP A 201 9.43 -12.32 23.50
C ASP A 201 8.87 -11.23 22.61
N LEU A 202 7.99 -10.41 23.17
CA LEU A 202 7.45 -9.21 22.53
C LEU A 202 7.63 -8.03 23.48
N LYS A 203 8.35 -7.02 23.03
CA LYS A 203 8.43 -5.73 23.72
C LYS A 203 7.74 -4.68 22.88
N VAL A 204 6.97 -3.86 23.53
CA VAL A 204 6.36 -2.68 22.94
C VAL A 204 7.03 -1.45 23.53
N MET A 205 7.48 -0.53 22.69
CA MET A 205 8.08 0.72 23.09
C MET A 205 7.29 1.87 22.50
N ALA A 206 7.22 2.98 23.19
CA ALA A 206 6.56 4.20 22.72
C ALA A 206 7.50 5.40 22.89
N GLU A 207 7.55 6.23 21.86
CA GLU A 207 8.20 7.53 21.94
C GLU A 207 7.19 8.59 22.38
N GLY A 208 7.47 9.30 23.46
CA GLY A 208 6.60 10.37 24.01
C GLY A 208 5.55 9.89 24.99
N GLY A 209 5.55 8.61 25.36
CA GLY A 209 4.65 8.02 26.36
C GLY A 209 5.30 6.85 27.07
N ALA A 210 4.70 6.38 28.16
CA ALA A 210 5.13 5.16 28.84
C ALA A 210 4.10 4.04 28.61
N ILE A 211 4.60 2.83 28.37
CA ILE A 211 3.75 1.64 28.24
C ILE A 211 3.64 0.97 29.60
N ASP A 212 2.43 0.72 30.03
CA ASP A 212 2.18 -0.12 31.18
C ASP A 212 2.46 -1.60 30.81
N GLY A 213 3.63 -2.07 31.22
CA GLY A 213 4.10 -3.43 30.92
C GLY A 213 3.15 -4.53 31.40
N GLY A 214 2.39 -4.29 32.48
CA GLY A 214 1.37 -5.21 32.98
C GLY A 214 0.11 -5.31 32.11
N SER A 215 -0.09 -4.34 31.23
CA SER A 215 -1.25 -4.28 30.32
C SER A 215 -1.02 -4.97 28.98
N VAL A 216 0.21 -5.34 28.62
CA VAL A 216 0.54 -5.93 27.33
C VAL A 216 -0.07 -7.32 27.23
N ARG A 217 -1.00 -7.48 26.30
CA ARG A 217 -1.68 -8.75 26.01
C ARG A 217 -1.44 -9.14 24.56
N LEU A 218 -0.85 -10.30 24.34
CA LEU A 218 -0.60 -10.87 23.02
C LEU A 218 -1.61 -11.99 22.75
N SER A 219 -2.28 -11.92 21.62
CA SER A 219 -3.22 -12.94 21.13
C SER A 219 -2.80 -13.42 19.75
N TYR A 220 -2.75 -14.72 19.54
CA TYR A 220 -2.47 -15.33 18.23
C TYR A 220 -3.76 -15.48 17.44
N LEU A 221 -3.79 -14.97 16.20
CA LEU A 221 -4.96 -15.00 15.32
C LEU A 221 -4.84 -16.02 14.18
N GLY A 222 -3.75 -16.77 14.12
CA GLY A 222 -3.48 -17.73 13.05
C GLY A 222 -2.57 -17.19 11.95
N GLN A 223 -1.94 -18.09 11.21
CA GLN A 223 -1.07 -17.81 10.07
C GLN A 223 0.03 -16.74 10.34
N GLY A 224 0.65 -16.80 11.52
CA GLY A 224 1.67 -15.84 11.92
C GLY A 224 1.14 -14.44 12.25
N THR A 225 -0.16 -14.28 12.33
CA THR A 225 -0.80 -13.02 12.66
C THR A 225 -1.11 -12.97 14.15
N TYR A 226 -0.80 -11.84 14.75
CA TYR A 226 -0.96 -11.57 16.19
C TYR A 226 -1.68 -10.25 16.38
N LEU A 227 -2.35 -10.14 17.51
CA LEU A 227 -2.91 -8.90 18.03
C LEU A 227 -2.24 -8.62 19.38
N VAL A 228 -1.62 -7.47 19.50
CA VAL A 228 -1.12 -6.96 20.77
C VAL A 228 -1.98 -5.79 21.23
N GLU A 229 -2.45 -5.86 22.47
CA GLU A 229 -3.17 -4.78 23.14
C GLU A 229 -2.36 -4.32 24.35
N PHE A 230 -2.29 -3.02 24.57
CA PHE A 230 -1.55 -2.45 25.70
C PHE A 230 -2.07 -1.05 26.02
N ASN A 231 -1.87 -0.64 27.26
CA ASN A 231 -2.19 0.70 27.71
C ASN A 231 -0.95 1.60 27.61
N VAL A 232 -1.20 2.83 27.17
CA VAL A 232 -0.19 3.87 27.08
C VAL A 232 -0.58 4.98 28.04
N SER A 233 0.31 5.31 28.96
CA SER A 233 0.15 6.50 29.82
C SER A 233 0.64 7.74 29.08
N GLY A 234 -0.14 8.82 29.18
CA GLY A 234 0.09 10.05 28.44
C GLY A 234 -0.63 10.07 27.08
N PHE A 235 -0.92 11.29 26.62
CA PHE A 235 -1.71 11.51 25.41
C PHE A 235 -0.85 11.85 24.19
N VAL A 236 0.47 11.98 24.35
CA VAL A 236 1.41 12.42 23.31
C VAL A 236 2.36 11.29 22.96
N VAL A 237 1.91 10.37 22.14
CA VAL A 237 2.74 9.29 21.60
C VAL A 237 3.02 9.58 20.13
N ARG A 238 4.29 9.65 19.76
CA ARG A 238 4.72 9.95 18.37
C ARG A 238 4.97 8.72 17.56
N GLU A 239 5.52 7.69 18.19
CA GLU A 239 5.86 6.43 17.52
C GLU A 239 5.67 5.26 18.49
N ILE A 240 5.19 4.15 17.98
CA ILE A 240 5.19 2.85 18.66
C ILE A 240 6.10 1.91 17.89
N ALA A 241 6.99 1.24 18.61
CA ALA A 241 7.85 0.19 18.06
C ALA A 241 7.49 -1.16 18.67
N LEU A 242 7.25 -2.14 17.82
CA LEU A 242 7.10 -3.55 18.16
C LEU A 242 8.45 -4.23 17.98
N VAL A 243 9.01 -4.77 19.04
CA VAL A 243 10.25 -5.54 19.05
C VAL A 243 9.88 -6.99 19.28
N VAL A 244 9.99 -7.81 18.25
CA VAL A 244 9.69 -9.24 18.29
C VAL A 244 10.98 -10.02 18.31
N THR A 245 11.09 -10.96 19.27
CA THR A 245 12.16 -11.95 19.32
C THR A 245 11.56 -13.32 19.03
N THR A 246 12.05 -14.01 18.02
CA THR A 246 11.61 -15.37 17.70
C THR A 246 12.21 -16.39 18.67
N GLU A 247 11.71 -17.64 18.68
CA GLU A 247 12.29 -18.75 19.44
C GLU A 247 13.78 -18.97 19.14
N ARG A 248 14.21 -18.64 17.93
CA ARG A 248 15.61 -18.70 17.50
C ARG A 248 16.44 -17.52 17.98
N GLY A 249 15.84 -16.59 18.72
CA GLY A 249 16.50 -15.39 19.24
C GLY A 249 16.71 -14.27 18.23
N ILE A 250 16.21 -14.41 17.00
CA ILE A 250 16.30 -13.35 15.99
C ILE A 250 15.36 -12.24 16.37
N VAL A 251 15.87 -11.02 16.38
CA VAL A 251 15.11 -9.81 16.67
C VAL A 251 14.72 -9.12 15.37
N VAL A 252 13.47 -8.67 15.31
CA VAL A 252 12.96 -7.81 14.25
C VAL A 252 12.11 -6.70 14.87
N VAL A 253 12.24 -5.49 14.34
CA VAL A 253 11.52 -4.31 14.83
C VAL A 253 10.74 -3.69 13.70
N ALA A 254 9.47 -3.39 13.94
CA ALA A 254 8.67 -2.53 13.07
C ALA A 254 8.13 -1.37 13.89
N LYS A 255 8.07 -0.20 13.26
CA LYS A 255 7.68 1.05 13.89
C LYS A 255 6.39 1.56 13.26
N LYS A 256 5.57 2.21 14.04
CA LYS A 256 4.36 2.89 13.57
C LYS A 256 4.31 4.30 14.12
N GLY A 257 4.49 5.27 13.22
CA GLY A 257 4.34 6.68 13.55
C GLY A 257 2.87 7.04 13.78
N LEU A 258 2.62 7.94 14.72
CA LEU A 258 1.29 8.46 15.04
C LEU A 258 1.16 9.93 14.65
N CYS A 259 -0.07 10.35 14.45
CA CYS A 259 -0.46 11.75 14.42
C CYS A 259 -0.75 12.20 15.86
N VAL A 260 -0.07 13.22 16.32
CA VAL A 260 -0.41 13.90 17.58
C VAL A 260 -1.38 15.02 17.24
N VAL A 261 -2.59 14.91 17.72
CA VAL A 261 -3.68 15.83 17.43
C VAL A 261 -3.94 16.71 18.64
N GLU A 262 -3.74 18.01 18.48
CA GLU A 262 -4.11 19.02 19.47
C GLU A 262 -5.62 19.28 19.37
N LEU A 263 -6.31 19.16 20.49
CA LEU A 263 -7.72 19.54 20.64
C LEU A 263 -7.76 20.89 21.36
N ARG A 264 -8.33 21.88 20.73
CA ARG A 264 -8.55 23.20 21.31
C ARG A 264 -9.87 23.79 20.88
N SER A 265 -10.31 24.82 21.57
CA SER A 265 -11.51 25.56 21.19
C SER A 265 -11.23 27.06 21.18
N ASP A 266 -11.77 27.74 20.20
CA ASP A 266 -11.59 29.18 20.01
C ASP A 266 -12.95 29.88 19.95
N ASP A 267 -13.09 30.94 20.76
CA ASP A 267 -14.23 31.85 20.68
C ASP A 267 -13.94 32.89 19.59
N VAL A 268 -14.65 32.81 18.48
CA VAL A 268 -14.48 33.74 17.36
C VAL A 268 -14.97 35.18 17.66
N SER A 269 -15.71 35.36 18.73
CA SER A 269 -16.15 36.70 19.18
C SER A 269 -15.10 37.44 19.99
N THR A 270 -14.07 36.75 20.43
CA THR A 270 -12.93 37.30 21.20
C THR A 270 -11.62 36.97 20.50
N PRO A 271 -10.64 37.90 20.46
CA PRO A 271 -9.35 37.62 19.83
C PRO A 271 -8.41 36.73 20.69
N ILE A 272 -8.91 36.11 21.73
CA ILE A 272 -8.14 35.34 22.71
C ILE A 272 -8.57 33.89 22.64
N GLU A 273 -7.63 32.97 22.56
CA GLU A 273 -7.85 31.53 22.72
C GLU A 273 -8.50 31.27 24.08
N ASP A 274 -9.71 30.78 24.10
CA ASP A 274 -10.49 30.67 25.34
C ASP A 274 -10.55 29.24 25.88
N ASN A 275 -10.27 28.25 25.05
CA ASN A 275 -10.15 26.81 25.39
C ASN A 275 -11.26 26.30 26.34
N LYS A 276 -12.50 26.72 26.12
CA LYS A 276 -13.69 26.32 26.90
C LYS A 276 -14.45 25.21 26.17
N GLY A 277 -15.18 24.44 26.95
CA GLY A 277 -16.04 23.37 26.43
C GLY A 277 -15.43 21.98 26.62
N ILE A 278 -16.11 20.99 26.07
CA ILE A 278 -15.76 19.58 26.22
C ILE A 278 -15.70 18.95 24.83
N PHE A 279 -14.54 18.44 24.46
CA PHE A 279 -14.43 17.53 23.34
C PHE A 279 -14.80 16.12 23.78
N THR A 280 -15.50 15.39 22.92
CA THR A 280 -15.64 13.95 23.04
C THR A 280 -15.05 13.31 21.80
N VAL A 281 -14.05 12.46 21.95
CA VAL A 281 -13.38 11.75 20.85
C VAL A 281 -13.58 10.25 21.07
N ASN A 282 -14.23 9.59 20.12
CA ASN A 282 -14.57 8.17 20.20
C ASN A 282 -15.24 7.77 21.54
N GLY A 283 -16.08 8.65 22.09
CA GLY A 283 -16.78 8.41 23.35
C GLY A 283 -16.04 8.84 24.62
N THR A 284 -14.78 9.27 24.53
CA THR A 284 -13.99 9.79 25.66
C THR A 284 -14.05 11.30 25.72
N ALA A 285 -14.40 11.85 26.88
CA ALA A 285 -14.53 13.28 27.09
C ALA A 285 -13.20 13.90 27.54
N PHE A 286 -12.88 15.08 26.98
CA PHE A 286 -11.73 15.92 27.28
C PHE A 286 -12.23 17.32 27.66
N SER A 287 -12.08 17.68 28.93
CA SER A 287 -12.53 18.96 29.49
C SER A 287 -11.39 19.94 29.74
N GLU A 288 -10.17 19.45 29.80
CA GLU A 288 -8.98 20.27 29.98
C GLU A 288 -8.37 20.57 28.61
N LEU A 289 -8.64 21.76 28.08
CA LEU A 289 -8.16 22.24 26.79
C LEU A 289 -7.11 23.35 26.98
N PRO A 290 -6.09 23.44 26.10
CA PRO A 290 -5.83 22.52 25.01
C PRO A 290 -5.27 21.19 25.51
N CYS A 291 -5.59 20.10 24.84
CA CYS A 291 -5.02 18.79 25.11
C CYS A 291 -4.58 18.08 23.84
N ASN A 292 -3.68 17.13 23.99
CA ASN A 292 -3.19 16.36 22.85
C ASN A 292 -3.66 14.91 22.94
N ILE A 293 -4.00 14.33 21.81
CA ILE A 293 -4.27 12.91 21.65
C ILE A 293 -3.41 12.34 20.53
N SER A 294 -3.15 11.04 20.57
CA SER A 294 -2.36 10.38 19.52
C SER A 294 -3.24 9.38 18.78
N ALA A 295 -3.22 9.42 17.46
CA ALA A 295 -4.00 8.53 16.61
C ALA A 295 -3.14 7.94 15.50
N PHE A 296 -3.43 6.71 15.08
CA PHE A 296 -2.73 6.08 13.98
C PHE A 296 -3.20 6.62 12.62
N PRO A 297 -2.30 6.71 11.63
CA PRO A 297 -2.69 6.94 10.24
C PRO A 297 -3.70 5.88 9.77
N GLY A 298 -4.74 6.34 9.07
CA GLY A 298 -5.88 5.52 8.65
C GLY A 298 -6.99 5.37 9.70
N GLN A 299 -6.78 5.81 10.94
CA GLN A 299 -7.79 5.81 11.98
C GLN A 299 -8.83 6.91 11.72
N VAL A 300 -10.08 6.59 12.06
CA VAL A 300 -11.18 7.55 12.03
C VAL A 300 -11.52 7.98 13.45
N LEU A 301 -11.63 9.28 13.67
CA LEU A 301 -11.98 9.89 14.93
C LEU A 301 -13.41 10.43 14.83
N ASN A 302 -14.31 9.94 15.66
CA ASN A 302 -15.62 10.54 15.85
C ASN A 302 -15.51 11.61 16.92
N VAL A 303 -15.60 12.86 16.51
CA VAL A 303 -15.37 14.02 17.37
C VAL A 303 -16.68 14.76 17.58
N SER A 304 -17.00 15.08 18.82
CA SER A 304 -18.06 16.02 19.12
C SER A 304 -17.59 17.09 20.11
N PHE A 305 -18.18 18.25 20.03
CA PHE A 305 -17.87 19.36 20.92
C PHE A 305 -19.13 19.91 21.58
N LYS A 306 -19.05 20.13 22.88
CA LYS A 306 -20.11 20.70 23.67
C LYS A 306 -19.58 21.93 24.41
N ILE A 307 -20.32 23.03 24.29
CA ILE A 307 -20.09 24.25 25.06
C ILE A 307 -21.32 24.59 25.89
N ASP A 308 -21.11 25.01 27.14
CA ASP A 308 -22.22 25.32 28.06
C ASP A 308 -22.87 26.65 27.73
N LYS A 309 -22.08 27.63 27.29
CA LYS A 309 -22.56 28.97 26.92
C LYS A 309 -21.96 29.40 25.61
N GLY A 310 -22.76 29.48 24.57
CA GLY A 310 -22.33 29.86 23.24
C GLY A 310 -22.96 29.01 22.15
N LEU A 311 -22.69 29.37 20.92
CA LEU A 311 -23.12 28.66 19.72
C LEU A 311 -21.87 28.01 19.08
N PHE A 312 -21.91 26.73 18.90
CA PHE A 312 -20.90 26.03 18.10
C PHE A 312 -21.05 26.40 16.61
N LEU A 313 -19.94 26.73 15.96
CA LEU A 313 -19.91 27.17 14.56
C LEU A 313 -19.35 26.13 13.62
N GLY A 314 -18.40 25.29 14.10
CA GLY A 314 -17.80 24.26 13.27
C GLY A 314 -16.45 23.80 13.80
N PHE A 315 -15.84 22.85 13.08
CA PHE A 315 -14.47 22.41 13.32
C PHE A 315 -13.54 22.97 12.25
N SER A 316 -12.41 23.48 12.68
CA SER A 316 -11.25 23.74 11.82
C SER A 316 -10.20 22.68 12.07
N ILE A 317 -9.55 22.18 11.02
CA ILE A 317 -8.52 21.17 11.13
C ILE A 317 -7.22 21.63 10.48
N SER A 318 -6.10 21.13 10.99
CA SER A 318 -4.77 21.37 10.43
C SER A 318 -3.93 20.09 10.43
N GLY A 319 -2.85 20.09 9.66
CA GLY A 319 -1.94 18.94 9.56
C GLY A 319 -2.55 17.76 8.77
N PRO A 320 -2.12 16.53 9.05
CA PRO A 320 -2.51 15.34 8.29
C PRO A 320 -3.91 14.81 8.69
N LEU A 321 -4.90 15.70 8.77
CA LEU A 321 -6.28 15.40 9.13
C LEU A 321 -7.21 15.76 7.98
N LYS A 322 -8.34 15.07 7.88
CA LYS A 322 -9.40 15.36 6.90
C LYS A 322 -10.77 15.19 7.54
N ILE A 323 -11.62 16.19 7.42
CA ILE A 323 -13.04 16.03 7.73
C ILE A 323 -13.66 15.13 6.66
N ILE A 324 -14.21 14.00 7.07
CA ILE A 324 -14.96 13.08 6.21
C ILE A 324 -16.40 13.52 6.16
N GLU A 325 -16.97 13.84 7.32
CA GLU A 325 -18.35 14.24 7.49
C GLU A 325 -18.47 15.17 8.71
N GLN A 326 -19.34 16.16 8.63
CA GLN A 326 -19.64 17.03 9.75
C GLN A 326 -21.13 17.35 9.80
N HIS A 327 -21.73 17.17 10.99
CA HIS A 327 -23.13 17.48 11.25
C HIS A 327 -23.29 18.18 12.60
N GLY A 328 -23.65 19.48 12.57
CA GLY A 328 -23.78 20.26 13.79
C GLY A 328 -22.51 20.21 14.63
N SER A 329 -22.63 19.79 15.88
CA SER A 329 -21.54 19.76 16.85
C SER A 329 -20.73 18.46 16.84
N TRP A 330 -20.86 17.62 15.82
CA TRP A 330 -20.03 16.44 15.67
C TRP A 330 -19.44 16.32 14.26
N ALA A 331 -18.30 15.66 14.16
CA ALA A 331 -17.62 15.39 12.91
C ALA A 331 -16.92 14.03 12.94
N THR A 332 -16.80 13.42 11.77
CA THR A 332 -15.96 12.27 11.52
C THR A 332 -14.67 12.74 10.83
N ILE A 333 -13.53 12.53 11.46
CA ILE A 333 -12.24 13.05 11.01
C ILE A 333 -11.30 11.87 10.72
N GLY A 334 -10.80 11.80 9.51
CA GLY A 334 -9.80 10.81 9.10
C GLY A 334 -8.39 11.29 9.38
N VAL A 335 -7.55 10.42 9.92
CA VAL A 335 -6.12 10.65 10.12
C VAL A 335 -5.38 10.14 8.89
N LEU A 336 -4.82 11.04 8.08
CA LEU A 336 -4.21 10.70 6.79
C LEU A 336 -2.75 10.29 6.91
N GLY A 337 -2.04 10.75 7.93
CA GLY A 337 -0.61 10.56 8.08
C GLY A 337 -0.11 10.77 9.50
N ARG A 338 1.19 10.67 9.66
CA ARG A 338 1.90 11.00 10.92
C ARG A 338 2.21 12.50 11.00
N GLY A 339 2.53 12.97 12.19
CA GLY A 339 2.98 14.33 12.43
C GLY A 339 2.09 15.07 13.43
N LEU A 340 2.06 16.38 13.33
CA LEU A 340 1.23 17.23 14.18
C LEU A 340 -0.03 17.61 13.41
N GLY A 341 -1.18 17.42 14.04
CA GLY A 341 -2.46 17.87 13.57
C GLY A 341 -3.17 18.71 14.63
N GLY A 342 -4.19 19.43 14.23
CA GLY A 342 -5.02 20.20 15.16
C GLY A 342 -6.50 20.09 14.80
N ILE A 343 -7.34 19.98 15.81
CA ILE A 343 -8.80 20.08 15.72
C ILE A 343 -9.22 21.23 16.61
N VAL A 344 -9.71 22.28 15.99
CA VAL A 344 -10.19 23.48 16.70
C VAL A 344 -11.70 23.51 16.62
N ALA A 345 -12.36 23.49 17.76
CA ALA A 345 -13.79 23.74 17.85
C ALA A 345 -14.02 25.25 17.88
N LEU A 346 -14.69 25.74 16.88
CA LEU A 346 -15.03 27.17 16.74
C LEU A 346 -16.40 27.41 17.32
N TYR A 347 -16.50 28.36 18.22
CA TYR A 347 -17.77 28.75 18.82
C TYR A 347 -17.84 30.29 19.02
N THR A 348 -18.99 30.79 19.35
CA THR A 348 -19.16 32.19 19.77
C THR A 348 -19.87 32.24 21.11
N SER A 349 -19.28 32.92 22.08
CA SER A 349 -19.92 33.21 23.35
C SER A 349 -20.96 34.36 23.23
N TYR A 350 -20.83 35.14 22.17
CA TYR A 350 -21.79 36.15 21.82
C TYR A 350 -22.98 35.48 21.13
N LEU A 351 -24.06 35.21 21.88
CA LEU A 351 -25.32 34.83 21.29
C LEU A 351 -25.91 36.10 20.63
N PRO A 352 -25.90 36.18 19.30
CA PRO A 352 -26.60 37.27 18.65
C PRO A 352 -28.08 37.20 19.05
N PRO A 353 -28.77 38.35 19.25
CA PRO A 353 -30.15 38.39 19.71
C PRO A 353 -31.13 37.67 18.77
N ALA A 354 -30.71 37.23 17.58
CA ALA A 354 -31.52 36.46 16.68
C ALA A 354 -30.62 35.57 15.77
N MET A 355 -30.91 34.28 15.69
CA MET A 355 -30.44 33.41 14.63
C MET A 355 -31.29 33.63 13.40
N CYS A 356 -30.62 33.74 12.25
CA CYS A 356 -31.27 33.84 10.95
C CYS A 356 -31.24 32.48 10.27
N TYR A 357 -32.35 32.09 9.70
CA TYR A 357 -32.46 30.84 8.94
C TYR A 357 -32.37 31.16 7.46
N VAL A 358 -31.33 30.66 6.82
CA VAL A 358 -31.08 30.85 5.40
C VAL A 358 -31.37 29.55 4.67
N ASN A 359 -32.37 29.56 3.82
CA ASN A 359 -32.70 28.44 2.96
C ASN A 359 -31.81 28.50 1.72
N VAL A 360 -30.93 27.48 1.54
CA VAL A 360 -30.04 27.39 0.39
C VAL A 360 -30.56 26.33 -0.55
N SER A 361 -30.74 26.69 -1.80
CA SER A 361 -31.28 25.83 -2.86
C SER A 361 -30.60 26.10 -4.18
N SER A 362 -30.87 25.26 -5.18
CA SER A 362 -30.51 25.54 -6.56
C SER A 362 -31.73 25.34 -7.47
N ARG A 363 -31.80 26.07 -8.58
CA ARG A 363 -32.91 26.03 -9.52
C ARG A 363 -32.48 26.30 -10.94
N GLU A 364 -33.10 25.64 -11.88
CA GLU A 364 -32.96 25.93 -13.30
C GLU A 364 -33.68 27.20 -13.68
N ILE A 365 -33.05 28.07 -14.51
CA ILE A 365 -33.61 29.38 -14.88
C ILE A 365 -34.90 29.26 -15.69
N HIS A 366 -34.97 28.29 -16.60
CA HIS A 366 -36.06 28.10 -17.54
C HIS A 366 -36.82 26.77 -17.38
N GLY A 367 -36.55 26.03 -16.30
CA GLY A 367 -37.12 24.70 -16.07
C GLY A 367 -37.81 24.53 -14.73
N GLU A 368 -38.48 23.39 -14.59
CA GLU A 368 -39.11 22.99 -13.33
C GLU A 368 -38.15 22.24 -12.41
N SER A 369 -36.99 21.85 -12.92
CA SER A 369 -36.04 21.11 -12.11
C SER A 369 -35.40 21.98 -11.02
N SER A 370 -35.30 21.40 -9.84
CA SER A 370 -34.74 22.08 -8.66
C SER A 370 -33.72 21.22 -7.98
N ASN A 371 -32.82 21.87 -7.27
CA ASN A 371 -31.82 21.26 -6.39
C ASN A 371 -30.87 20.28 -7.10
N LYS A 372 -30.09 20.83 -8.01
CA LYS A 372 -28.98 20.13 -8.66
C LYS A 372 -27.63 20.65 -8.14
N GLY A 373 -26.61 19.80 -8.08
CA GLY A 373 -25.26 20.19 -7.73
C GLY A 373 -24.97 20.24 -6.23
N VAL A 374 -23.79 20.77 -5.89
CA VAL A 374 -23.23 20.79 -4.54
C VAL A 374 -23.00 22.22 -4.10
N VAL A 375 -23.40 22.55 -2.88
CA VAL A 375 -23.08 23.80 -2.21
C VAL A 375 -22.00 23.54 -1.17
N GLU A 376 -20.96 24.35 -1.17
CA GLU A 376 -19.89 24.35 -0.19
C GLU A 376 -19.92 25.65 0.61
N ILE A 377 -19.99 25.53 1.93
CA ILE A 377 -19.80 26.69 2.82
C ILE A 377 -18.28 26.81 3.03
N ILE A 378 -17.67 27.81 2.40
CA ILE A 378 -16.23 28.02 2.46
C ILE A 378 -15.84 28.60 3.80
N GLU A 379 -16.60 29.64 4.22
CA GLU A 379 -16.22 30.46 5.35
C GLU A 379 -17.45 31.06 6.02
N VAL A 380 -17.40 31.18 7.34
CA VAL A 380 -18.39 31.95 8.14
C VAL A 380 -17.64 32.91 9.03
N ASN A 381 -17.83 34.22 8.87
CA ASN A 381 -17.13 35.29 9.62
C ASN A 381 -15.59 35.20 9.61
N GLY A 382 -14.95 34.83 8.46
CA GLY A 382 -13.51 34.67 8.35
C GLY A 382 -13.02 33.29 8.75
N ILE A 383 -13.90 32.36 9.12
CA ILE A 383 -13.55 31.05 9.60
C ILE A 383 -13.85 30.02 8.50
N LEU A 384 -12.84 29.28 8.05
CA LEU A 384 -13.00 28.22 7.07
C LEU A 384 -13.91 27.11 7.61
N ASN A 385 -14.92 26.76 6.83
CA ASN A 385 -15.89 25.72 7.19
C ASN A 385 -15.69 24.46 6.33
N GLY A 386 -15.67 24.59 5.01
CA GLY A 386 -15.47 23.49 4.07
C GLY A 386 -16.61 22.46 3.99
N THR A 387 -17.74 22.72 4.63
CA THR A 387 -18.88 21.78 4.63
C THR A 387 -19.57 21.78 3.27
N LYS A 388 -19.78 20.59 2.69
CA LYS A 388 -20.43 20.40 1.40
C LYS A 388 -21.79 19.73 1.57
N TYR A 389 -22.77 20.25 0.85
CA TYR A 389 -24.13 19.71 0.81
C TYR A 389 -24.49 19.35 -0.62
N ASN A 390 -24.85 18.11 -0.86
CA ASN A 390 -25.31 17.65 -2.17
C ASN A 390 -26.81 17.94 -2.29
N LEU A 391 -27.17 19.05 -2.94
CA LEU A 391 -28.55 19.46 -3.11
C LEU A 391 -29.36 18.49 -3.97
N SER A 392 -28.72 17.72 -4.85
CA SER A 392 -29.40 16.70 -5.66
C SER A 392 -29.94 15.55 -4.80
N GLU A 393 -29.31 15.27 -3.68
CA GLU A 393 -29.70 14.19 -2.76
C GLU A 393 -30.53 14.69 -1.57
N THR A 394 -30.13 15.81 -0.98
CA THR A 394 -30.73 16.32 0.25
C THR A 394 -31.90 17.29 0.01
N GLY A 395 -32.03 17.84 -1.21
CA GLY A 395 -32.91 18.96 -1.50
C GLY A 395 -32.39 20.26 -0.89
N PRO A 396 -33.28 21.25 -0.70
CA PRO A 396 -32.91 22.52 -0.07
C PRO A 396 -32.41 22.29 1.36
N ILE A 397 -31.38 23.03 1.76
CA ILE A 397 -30.85 22.99 3.12
C ILE A 397 -31.17 24.29 3.86
N VAL A 398 -31.35 24.21 5.17
CA VAL A 398 -31.55 25.38 6.03
C VAL A 398 -30.31 25.57 6.88
N LEU A 399 -29.62 26.69 6.70
CA LEU A 399 -28.49 27.11 7.50
C LEU A 399 -28.98 28.05 8.63
N ALA A 400 -28.64 27.70 9.86
CA ALA A 400 -28.81 28.59 11.00
C ALA A 400 -27.55 29.45 11.13
N LEU A 401 -27.63 30.74 10.82
CA LEU A 401 -26.50 31.65 10.77
C LEU A 401 -26.73 32.83 11.73
N PRO A 402 -25.69 33.33 12.39
CA PRO A 402 -25.84 34.51 13.26
C PRO A 402 -26.30 35.75 12.47
N TYR A 403 -27.15 36.58 13.09
CA TYR A 403 -27.48 37.89 12.55
C TYR A 403 -26.20 38.72 12.35
N ASN A 404 -26.09 39.40 11.21
CA ASN A 404 -24.94 40.20 10.80
C ASN A 404 -23.66 39.37 10.50
N SER A 405 -23.78 38.08 10.24
CA SER A 405 -22.66 37.25 9.80
C SER A 405 -22.36 37.45 8.30
N ASN A 406 -21.07 37.28 7.95
CA ASN A 406 -20.60 37.17 6.57
C ASN A 406 -20.32 35.71 6.27
N VAL A 407 -20.88 35.20 5.17
CA VAL A 407 -20.75 33.79 4.77
C VAL A 407 -20.29 33.74 3.34
N SER A 408 -19.21 32.99 3.09
CA SER A 408 -18.75 32.68 1.73
C SER A 408 -19.23 31.29 1.33
N ILE A 409 -20.00 31.24 0.25
CA ILE A 409 -20.63 30.03 -0.24
C ILE A 409 -20.23 29.83 -1.71
N ARG A 410 -19.89 28.59 -2.09
CA ARG A 410 -19.62 28.23 -3.47
C ARG A 410 -20.61 27.18 -3.94
N TYR A 411 -21.06 27.32 -5.16
CA TYR A 411 -21.90 26.34 -5.83
C TYR A 411 -21.16 25.62 -6.92
N TYR A 412 -21.28 24.31 -6.95
CA TYR A 412 -20.77 23.43 -7.99
C TYR A 412 -21.98 22.83 -8.73
N PRO A 413 -22.24 23.25 -9.96
CA PRO A 413 -23.34 22.68 -10.74
C PRO A 413 -23.09 21.20 -11.03
N GLU A 414 -24.17 20.42 -11.11
CA GLU A 414 -24.11 19.04 -11.57
C GLU A 414 -23.69 18.98 -13.05
N CYS A 415 -23.13 17.85 -13.48
CA CYS A 415 -22.72 17.63 -14.86
C CYS A 415 -23.86 17.93 -15.83
N GLY A 416 -23.60 18.73 -16.86
CA GLY A 416 -24.58 19.17 -17.83
C GLY A 416 -25.28 20.50 -17.48
N TYR A 417 -24.89 21.13 -16.39
CA TYR A 417 -25.44 22.43 -16.00
C TYR A 417 -24.33 23.46 -15.83
N VAL A 418 -24.64 24.72 -16.11
CA VAL A 418 -23.74 25.88 -15.91
C VAL A 418 -24.39 26.81 -14.91
N PHE A 419 -23.63 27.20 -13.89
CA PHE A 419 -24.01 28.25 -12.98
C PHE A 419 -24.12 29.57 -13.72
N ARG A 420 -25.15 30.34 -13.40
CA ARG A 420 -25.37 31.68 -13.98
C ARG A 420 -25.22 32.79 -12.95
N TYR A 421 -26.03 32.74 -11.91
CA TYR A 421 -25.95 33.72 -10.84
C TYR A 421 -26.70 33.26 -9.59
N TRP A 422 -26.47 33.94 -8.49
CA TRP A 422 -27.18 33.74 -7.26
C TRP A 422 -28.39 34.66 -7.17
N SER A 423 -29.53 34.15 -6.73
CA SER A 423 -30.71 34.92 -6.35
C SER A 423 -30.82 34.96 -4.85
N LEU A 424 -30.93 36.17 -4.30
CA LEU A 424 -31.09 36.41 -2.87
C LEU A 424 -32.45 36.98 -2.59
N SER A 425 -33.06 36.56 -1.47
CA SER A 425 -34.30 37.15 -0.99
C SER A 425 -34.28 37.23 0.54
N GLY A 426 -35.19 38.06 1.11
CA GLY A 426 -35.26 38.29 2.56
C GLY A 426 -34.11 39.15 3.08
N GLY A 427 -33.60 38.82 4.26
CA GLY A 427 -32.53 39.56 4.93
C GLY A 427 -31.11 39.24 4.47
N LEU A 428 -30.91 38.92 3.21
CA LEU A 428 -29.58 38.57 2.65
C LEU A 428 -29.11 39.67 1.69
N THR A 429 -27.81 40.03 1.78
CA THR A 429 -27.20 41.00 0.85
C THR A 429 -25.84 40.49 0.36
N SER A 430 -25.54 40.81 -0.89
CA SER A 430 -24.22 40.50 -1.49
C SER A 430 -23.90 41.60 -2.52
N ASN A 431 -22.60 41.83 -2.73
CA ASN A 431 -22.12 42.81 -3.72
C ASN A 431 -21.96 42.19 -5.11
N ASP A 432 -21.79 40.89 -5.20
CA ASP A 432 -21.62 40.16 -6.46
C ASP A 432 -22.43 38.86 -6.39
N THR A 433 -23.32 38.68 -7.34
CA THR A 433 -24.16 37.48 -7.47
C THR A 433 -23.78 36.65 -8.70
N SER A 434 -22.87 37.12 -9.52
CA SER A 434 -22.49 36.49 -10.82
C SER A 434 -21.40 35.41 -10.65
N SER A 435 -20.64 35.47 -9.57
CA SER A 435 -19.57 34.49 -9.29
C SER A 435 -20.13 33.20 -8.69
N GLN A 436 -19.58 32.07 -9.04
CA GLN A 436 -19.87 30.77 -8.39
C GLN A 436 -19.67 30.82 -6.86
N THR A 437 -18.72 31.63 -6.41
CA THR A 437 -18.46 31.89 -5.00
C THR A 437 -19.06 33.23 -4.63
N ILE A 438 -20.00 33.24 -3.69
CA ILE A 438 -20.68 34.43 -3.22
C ILE A 438 -20.34 34.71 -1.75
N ALA A 439 -20.06 35.97 -1.43
CA ALA A 439 -20.00 36.45 -0.05
C ALA A 439 -21.36 37.09 0.31
N VAL A 440 -22.04 36.50 1.27
CA VAL A 440 -23.37 36.92 1.70
C VAL A 440 -23.32 37.50 3.11
N ARG A 441 -23.87 38.68 3.31
CA ARG A 441 -24.14 39.24 4.64
C ARG A 441 -25.55 38.89 5.07
N VAL A 442 -25.69 38.29 6.25
CA VAL A 442 -26.96 37.80 6.79
C VAL A 442 -27.55 38.81 7.76
N LEU A 443 -28.56 39.52 7.33
CA LEU A 443 -29.27 40.55 8.13
C LEU A 443 -30.68 40.11 8.56
N GLY A 444 -31.07 38.88 8.27
CA GLY A 444 -32.38 38.30 8.59
C GLY A 444 -32.58 36.95 7.91
N ASN A 445 -33.72 36.33 8.16
CA ASN A 445 -34.14 35.14 7.44
C ASN A 445 -34.21 35.40 5.93
N GLY A 446 -33.79 34.42 5.13
CA GLY A 446 -33.81 34.61 3.69
C GLY A 446 -33.61 33.32 2.91
N THR A 447 -33.62 33.46 1.60
CA THR A 447 -33.37 32.37 0.67
C THR A 447 -32.21 32.76 -0.24
N LEU A 448 -31.29 31.84 -0.41
CA LEU A 448 -30.16 31.92 -1.33
C LEU A 448 -30.32 30.80 -2.36
N THR A 449 -30.53 31.16 -3.63
CA THR A 449 -30.76 30.19 -4.68
C THR A 449 -29.67 30.31 -5.75
N ALA A 450 -28.92 29.23 -5.99
CA ALA A 450 -28.02 29.13 -7.11
C ALA A 450 -28.84 28.89 -8.38
N LEU A 451 -28.79 29.83 -9.31
CA LEU A 451 -29.48 29.70 -10.58
C LEU A 451 -28.51 29.12 -11.62
N TYR A 452 -28.95 28.06 -12.24
CA TYR A 452 -28.23 27.36 -13.29
C TYR A 452 -29.10 27.19 -14.54
N GLU A 453 -28.47 26.96 -15.65
CA GLU A 453 -29.18 26.55 -16.86
C GLU A 453 -28.54 25.23 -17.37
N VAL A 454 -29.31 24.50 -18.17
CA VAL A 454 -28.76 23.39 -18.92
C VAL A 454 -27.62 23.98 -19.76
N SER A 455 -26.40 23.61 -19.42
CA SER A 455 -25.31 23.88 -20.35
C SER A 455 -25.79 23.29 -21.66
N ARG A 456 -25.62 23.99 -22.77
CA ARG A 456 -25.63 23.31 -24.06
C ARG A 456 -24.31 22.55 -24.19
N PRO A 457 -24.15 21.47 -23.46
CA PRO A 457 -22.87 20.80 -23.23
C PRO A 457 -22.70 19.67 -24.21
N GLU A 458 -23.52 19.63 -25.23
CA GLU A 458 -23.30 18.73 -26.36
C GLU A 458 -21.85 18.81 -26.82
N ASN A 459 -21.24 20.00 -26.67
CA ASN A 459 -19.86 20.22 -27.08
C ASN A 459 -18.80 19.67 -26.09
N TRP A 460 -19.07 19.52 -24.77
CA TRP A 460 -18.06 19.02 -23.80
C TRP A 460 -18.30 17.58 -23.34
N ARG A 461 -19.32 16.94 -23.86
CA ARG A 461 -19.58 15.51 -23.61
C ARG A 461 -18.60 14.62 -24.36
N VAL A 462 -18.14 15.10 -25.49
CA VAL A 462 -17.22 14.38 -26.38
C VAL A 462 -16.08 15.31 -26.80
N LEU A 463 -14.85 14.84 -26.57
CA LEU A 463 -13.64 15.47 -27.08
C LEU A 463 -13.09 14.62 -28.22
N TYR A 464 -13.02 15.19 -29.40
CA TYR A 464 -12.49 14.53 -30.58
C TYR A 464 -10.96 14.59 -30.59
N ILE A 465 -10.34 13.50 -30.98
CA ILE A 465 -8.88 13.41 -31.14
C ILE A 465 -8.54 13.80 -32.56
N ASN A 466 -7.98 15.00 -32.73
CA ASN A 466 -7.65 15.58 -34.03
C ASN A 466 -6.13 15.64 -34.24
N PRO A 467 -5.59 15.51 -35.47
CA PRO A 467 -4.17 15.63 -35.71
C PRO A 467 -3.68 17.07 -35.47
N ALA A 468 -2.52 17.22 -34.88
CA ALA A 468 -1.91 18.53 -34.66
C ALA A 468 -1.36 19.09 -35.98
N LYS A 469 -1.73 20.34 -36.32
CA LYS A 469 -1.19 21.02 -37.55
C LYS A 469 0.32 21.25 -37.42
N GLY A 470 1.10 20.58 -38.28
CA GLY A 470 2.53 20.78 -38.39
C GLY A 470 3.39 20.40 -37.17
N ARG A 471 2.81 19.66 -36.20
CA ARG A 471 3.51 19.15 -35.01
C ARG A 471 3.30 17.66 -34.86
N GLU A 472 4.25 17.00 -34.24
CA GLU A 472 4.11 15.62 -33.85
C GLU A 472 3.05 15.54 -32.72
N GLY A 473 2.04 14.68 -32.88
CA GLY A 473 1.00 14.45 -31.89
C GLY A 473 -0.42 14.74 -32.38
N PHE A 474 -1.32 14.99 -31.47
CA PHE A 474 -2.72 15.30 -31.71
C PHE A 474 -3.20 16.40 -30.79
N VAL A 475 -4.37 16.97 -31.07
CA VAL A 475 -5.06 17.93 -30.21
C VAL A 475 -6.43 17.38 -29.85
N LEU A 476 -6.94 17.72 -28.68
CA LEU A 476 -8.31 17.45 -28.27
C LEU A 476 -9.16 18.67 -28.63
N ALA A 477 -10.24 18.48 -29.36
CA ALA A 477 -11.11 19.56 -29.81
C ALA A 477 -12.57 19.22 -29.55
N LEU A 478 -13.43 20.24 -29.41
CA LEU A 478 -14.87 20.07 -29.27
C LEU A 478 -15.55 19.82 -30.61
N THR A 479 -14.87 20.14 -31.71
CA THR A 479 -15.40 19.99 -33.05
C THR A 479 -14.85 18.73 -33.71
N GLU A 480 -15.74 17.98 -34.32
CA GLU A 480 -15.40 16.84 -35.15
C GLU A 480 -14.76 17.25 -36.47
N LEU A 481 -13.85 16.43 -36.99
CA LEU A 481 -13.26 16.65 -38.30
C LEU A 481 -14.22 16.19 -39.39
N GLU A 482 -14.22 16.92 -40.52
CA GLU A 482 -15.00 16.55 -41.71
C GLU A 482 -14.40 15.35 -42.46
N LYS A 483 -13.09 15.07 -42.29
CA LYS A 483 -12.36 14.01 -42.98
C LYS A 483 -11.58 13.14 -42.01
N GLU A 484 -11.34 11.89 -42.37
CA GLU A 484 -10.49 10.96 -41.63
C GLU A 484 -9.00 11.30 -41.82
N TYR A 485 -8.25 11.23 -40.72
CA TYR A 485 -6.82 11.40 -40.68
C TYR A 485 -6.16 10.39 -39.77
N GLU A 486 -4.99 9.87 -40.17
CA GLU A 486 -4.16 9.03 -39.33
C GLU A 486 -3.18 9.90 -38.54
N ILE A 487 -3.11 9.73 -37.21
CA ILE A 487 -2.10 10.37 -36.37
C ILE A 487 -0.74 9.72 -36.68
N GLN A 488 0.36 10.47 -36.55
CA GLN A 488 1.69 9.89 -36.68
C GLN A 488 1.84 8.63 -35.83
N PRO A 489 2.33 7.53 -36.45
CA PRO A 489 2.38 6.24 -35.77
C PRO A 489 3.27 6.27 -34.50
N ILE A 490 2.80 5.62 -33.45
CA ILE A 490 3.61 5.36 -32.25
C ILE A 490 4.46 4.12 -32.53
N SER A 491 5.75 4.31 -32.75
CA SER A 491 6.70 3.24 -33.09
C SER A 491 7.74 3.04 -31.97
N TYR A 492 8.48 1.94 -32.07
CA TYR A 492 9.61 1.68 -31.17
C TYR A 492 10.65 2.80 -31.29
N GLY A 493 10.94 3.48 -30.17
CA GLY A 493 11.80 4.67 -30.12
C GLY A 493 11.06 6.00 -30.05
N ARG A 494 9.73 6.02 -30.35
CA ARG A 494 8.83 7.15 -30.10
C ARG A 494 7.63 6.63 -29.30
N ASP A 495 7.86 6.38 -28.03
CA ASP A 495 6.94 5.60 -27.21
C ASP A 495 5.72 6.36 -26.70
N THR A 496 5.66 7.67 -26.92
CA THR A 496 4.62 8.52 -26.34
C THR A 496 4.08 9.52 -27.35
N GLN A 497 2.76 9.61 -27.44
CA GLN A 497 2.02 10.69 -28.08
C GLN A 497 1.13 11.36 -27.05
N SER A 498 1.04 12.68 -27.08
CA SER A 498 0.16 13.44 -26.19
C SER A 498 -0.56 14.54 -26.94
N GLY A 499 -1.77 14.82 -26.52
CA GLY A 499 -2.56 15.92 -27.03
C GLY A 499 -3.25 16.68 -25.90
N THR A 500 -3.27 18.00 -26.03
CA THR A 500 -3.92 18.90 -25.08
C THR A 500 -5.12 19.53 -25.76
N SER A 501 -6.20 19.80 -25.00
CA SER A 501 -7.36 20.51 -25.54
C SER A 501 -6.99 21.92 -25.97
N THR A 502 -7.54 22.34 -27.10
CA THR A 502 -7.36 23.70 -27.63
C THR A 502 -8.12 24.73 -26.81
N GLU A 503 -9.16 24.30 -26.14
CA GLU A 503 -10.03 25.14 -25.36
C GLU A 503 -9.90 24.83 -23.87
N THR A 504 -10.15 25.82 -23.02
CA THR A 504 -10.22 25.65 -21.58
C THR A 504 -11.60 25.17 -21.17
N THR A 505 -11.65 24.29 -20.18
CA THR A 505 -12.92 23.76 -19.68
C THR A 505 -13.69 24.79 -18.85
N PRO A 506 -15.03 24.79 -18.89
CA PRO A 506 -15.80 25.23 -17.73
C PRO A 506 -15.56 24.30 -16.55
N THR A 507 -16.04 24.63 -15.35
CA THR A 507 -16.03 23.66 -14.25
C THR A 507 -16.85 22.43 -14.64
N LEU A 508 -16.20 21.26 -14.69
CA LEU A 508 -16.82 20.00 -15.11
C LEU A 508 -16.85 19.01 -13.97
N MET A 509 -17.98 18.31 -13.84
CA MET A 509 -18.08 17.10 -13.02
C MET A 509 -17.94 15.87 -13.93
N LEU A 510 -16.98 15.03 -13.64
CA LEU A 510 -16.82 13.76 -14.35
C LEU A 510 -17.79 12.72 -13.77
N GLY A 511 -18.36 11.90 -14.66
CA GLY A 511 -19.13 10.73 -14.26
C GLY A 511 -18.28 9.68 -13.55
N ASP A 512 -18.90 8.57 -13.17
CA ASP A 512 -18.19 7.45 -12.54
C ASP A 512 -17.20 6.76 -13.49
N VAL A 513 -17.35 7.02 -14.77
CA VAL A 513 -16.56 6.40 -15.85
C VAL A 513 -16.35 7.41 -16.98
N VAL A 514 -15.12 7.53 -17.43
CA VAL A 514 -14.75 8.20 -18.68
C VAL A 514 -14.38 7.13 -19.71
N LYS A 515 -14.89 7.25 -20.92
CA LYS A 515 -14.57 6.33 -22.02
C LYS A 515 -13.66 7.01 -23.03
N VAL A 516 -12.53 6.38 -23.31
CA VAL A 516 -11.68 6.73 -24.45
C VAL A 516 -11.91 5.72 -25.54
N ILE A 517 -12.44 6.17 -26.67
CA ILE A 517 -12.71 5.33 -27.85
C ILE A 517 -11.58 5.59 -28.84
N LEU A 518 -10.85 4.55 -29.18
CA LEU A 518 -9.77 4.60 -30.16
C LEU A 518 -10.08 3.69 -31.34
N TYR A 519 -10.02 4.23 -32.53
CA TYR A 519 -9.95 3.47 -33.77
C TYR A 519 -8.46 3.24 -34.08
N ALA A 520 -7.97 2.05 -33.75
CA ALA A 520 -6.56 1.75 -33.81
C ALA A 520 -6.27 0.42 -34.50
N ARG A 521 -5.08 0.30 -35.06
CA ARG A 521 -4.51 -0.95 -35.58
C ARG A 521 -3.05 -1.05 -35.18
N ALA A 522 -2.56 -2.24 -35.03
CA ALA A 522 -1.14 -2.50 -34.87
C ALA A 522 -0.60 -3.25 -36.10
N THR A 523 0.57 -2.85 -36.59
CA THR A 523 1.29 -3.56 -37.63
C THR A 523 2.33 -4.50 -37.04
N SER A 524 2.65 -5.56 -37.73
CA SER A 524 3.66 -6.57 -37.35
C SER A 524 3.25 -7.48 -36.19
N ARG A 525 2.74 -6.96 -35.08
CA ARG A 525 2.31 -7.70 -33.91
C ARG A 525 1.39 -6.86 -33.00
N ASP A 526 0.85 -7.47 -31.97
CA ASP A 526 0.08 -6.80 -30.93
C ASP A 526 0.93 -5.78 -30.18
N VAL A 527 0.33 -4.64 -29.83
CA VAL A 527 0.99 -3.52 -29.14
C VAL A 527 0.28 -3.23 -27.83
N GLY A 528 0.99 -3.33 -26.72
CA GLY A 528 0.52 -2.86 -25.42
C GLY A 528 0.47 -1.33 -25.38
N LEU A 529 -0.68 -0.77 -24.98
CA LEU A 529 -0.91 0.67 -24.90
C LEU A 529 -1.36 1.08 -23.51
N ASN A 530 -0.69 2.06 -22.93
CA ASN A 530 -1.12 2.76 -21.72
C ASN A 530 -1.78 4.07 -22.14
N VAL A 531 -3.04 4.25 -21.74
CA VAL A 531 -3.86 5.42 -22.01
C VAL A 531 -4.03 6.18 -20.72
N THR A 532 -3.50 7.39 -20.65
CA THR A 532 -3.57 8.27 -19.48
C THR A 532 -4.34 9.51 -19.82
N LEU A 533 -5.35 9.83 -19.03
CA LEU A 533 -6.13 11.05 -19.12
C LEU A 533 -5.84 11.94 -17.93
N GLY A 534 -5.61 13.22 -18.17
CA GLY A 534 -5.36 14.24 -17.17
C GLY A 534 -5.84 15.61 -17.61
N TYR A 535 -5.50 16.63 -16.85
CA TYR A 535 -5.71 18.02 -17.23
C TYR A 535 -4.57 18.90 -16.68
N TYR A 536 -4.32 20.02 -17.35
CA TYR A 536 -3.49 21.11 -16.82
C TYR A 536 -4.39 22.18 -16.20
N TYR A 537 -4.04 22.59 -14.99
CA TYR A 537 -4.60 23.73 -14.32
C TYR A 537 -3.47 24.56 -13.71
N ASN A 538 -3.38 25.84 -14.03
CA ASN A 538 -2.25 26.71 -13.65
C ASN A 538 -0.87 26.09 -13.98
N ASP A 539 -0.75 25.52 -15.18
CA ASP A 539 0.44 24.80 -15.68
C ASP A 539 0.87 23.56 -14.88
N VAL A 540 0.07 23.12 -13.93
CA VAL A 540 0.28 21.88 -13.17
C VAL A 540 -0.55 20.76 -13.79
N PHE A 541 0.09 19.60 -14.04
CA PHE A 541 -0.59 18.40 -14.52
C PHE A 541 -1.30 17.68 -13.38
N HIS A 542 -2.57 17.38 -13.57
CA HIS A 542 -3.41 16.61 -12.66
C HIS A 542 -3.90 15.35 -13.37
N LEU A 543 -3.65 14.19 -12.77
CA LEU A 543 -4.08 12.91 -13.31
C LEU A 543 -5.58 12.71 -13.04
N ILE A 544 -6.36 12.45 -14.10
CA ILE A 544 -7.75 11.97 -13.99
C ILE A 544 -7.75 10.47 -13.79
N GLY A 545 -6.97 9.74 -14.57
CA GLY A 545 -6.82 8.29 -14.45
C GLY A 545 -6.07 7.70 -15.63
N SER A 546 -5.76 6.41 -15.54
CA SER A 546 -5.12 5.67 -16.62
C SER A 546 -5.63 4.24 -16.68
N ASN A 547 -5.51 3.65 -17.86
CA ASN A 547 -5.79 2.23 -18.08
C ASN A 547 -4.87 1.69 -19.18
N THR A 548 -4.68 0.38 -19.18
CA THR A 548 -3.84 -0.32 -20.16
C THR A 548 -4.70 -1.24 -21.03
N MET A 549 -4.31 -1.37 -22.29
CA MET A 549 -4.96 -2.26 -23.24
C MET A 549 -3.94 -2.85 -24.21
N THR A 550 -4.35 -3.89 -24.94
CA THR A 550 -3.58 -4.44 -26.05
C THR A 550 -4.31 -4.17 -27.35
N VAL A 551 -3.65 -3.47 -28.28
CA VAL A 551 -4.13 -3.29 -29.66
C VAL A 551 -3.65 -4.48 -30.46
N VAL A 552 -4.59 -5.27 -30.96
CA VAL A 552 -4.31 -6.50 -31.68
C VAL A 552 -3.80 -6.17 -33.09
N ARG A 553 -2.87 -6.97 -33.58
CA ARG A 553 -2.41 -6.89 -34.97
C ARG A 553 -3.57 -7.06 -35.93
N SER A 554 -3.78 -6.04 -36.77
CA SER A 554 -4.85 -6.04 -37.77
C SER A 554 -4.43 -5.27 -39.02
N LYS A 555 -5.01 -5.65 -40.19
CA LYS A 555 -4.93 -4.84 -41.40
C LYS A 555 -5.89 -3.66 -41.35
N ASP A 556 -7.03 -3.87 -40.69
CA ASP A 556 -8.09 -2.88 -40.56
C ASP A 556 -8.08 -2.22 -39.20
N TYR A 557 -8.62 -1.00 -39.09
CA TYR A 557 -8.81 -0.32 -37.83
C TYR A 557 -9.92 -0.99 -37.02
N VAL A 558 -9.61 -1.28 -35.76
CA VAL A 558 -10.53 -1.88 -34.80
C VAL A 558 -10.88 -0.85 -33.74
N VAL A 559 -12.13 -0.88 -33.29
CA VAL A 559 -12.63 0.01 -32.22
C VAL A 559 -12.25 -0.56 -30.88
N TYR A 560 -11.56 0.25 -30.07
CA TYR A 560 -11.22 -0.07 -28.70
C TYR A 560 -11.88 0.93 -27.75
N THR A 561 -12.64 0.44 -26.81
CA THR A 561 -13.25 1.26 -25.75
C THR A 561 -12.48 1.05 -24.45
N ILE A 562 -11.80 2.09 -24.01
CA ILE A 562 -11.02 2.08 -22.78
C ILE A 562 -11.82 2.82 -21.71
N THR A 563 -12.12 2.12 -20.62
CA THR A 563 -12.83 2.66 -19.48
C THR A 563 -11.84 3.15 -18.44
N ILE A 564 -11.89 4.42 -18.10
CA ILE A 564 -11.06 5.04 -17.05
C ILE A 564 -12.00 5.43 -15.91
N LYS A 565 -11.70 4.94 -14.69
CA LYS A 565 -12.36 5.42 -13.47
C LYS A 565 -11.66 6.69 -13.01
N PRO A 566 -12.34 7.85 -12.96
CA PRO A 566 -11.72 9.07 -12.52
C PRO A 566 -11.29 9.01 -11.06
N LEU A 567 -10.06 9.44 -10.78
CA LEU A 567 -9.54 9.62 -9.43
C LEU A 567 -10.09 10.90 -8.77
N ILE A 568 -10.54 11.83 -9.61
CA ILE A 568 -11.13 13.11 -9.23
C ILE A 568 -12.45 13.26 -9.96
N LYS A 569 -13.44 13.85 -9.30
CA LYS A 569 -14.79 14.03 -9.89
C LYS A 569 -15.03 15.43 -10.40
N ALA A 570 -14.22 16.41 -9.99
CA ALA A 570 -14.40 17.80 -10.40
C ALA A 570 -13.14 18.33 -11.09
N ILE A 571 -13.33 18.95 -12.24
CA ILE A 571 -12.28 19.62 -13.01
C ILE A 571 -12.53 21.12 -12.91
N PRO A 572 -11.54 21.93 -12.44
CA PRO A 572 -11.69 23.37 -12.31
C PRO A 572 -11.90 24.06 -13.68
N GLU A 573 -12.61 25.17 -13.66
CA GLU A 573 -12.72 26.05 -14.81
C GLU A 573 -11.32 26.53 -15.26
N GLY A 574 -11.14 26.69 -16.55
CA GLY A 574 -9.86 27.09 -17.14
C GLY A 574 -8.84 25.94 -17.31
N SER A 575 -9.21 24.71 -16.98
CA SER A 575 -8.38 23.54 -17.20
C SER A 575 -8.28 23.19 -18.69
N LYS A 576 -7.17 22.53 -19.09
CA LYS A 576 -7.00 21.95 -20.42
C LYS A 576 -6.85 20.45 -20.32
N PHE A 577 -7.72 19.69 -20.96
CA PHE A 577 -7.60 18.23 -21.01
C PHE A 577 -6.32 17.78 -21.73
N VAL A 578 -5.76 16.68 -21.25
CA VAL A 578 -4.59 16.03 -21.84
C VAL A 578 -4.84 14.54 -21.94
N LEU A 579 -4.66 14.00 -23.13
CA LEU A 579 -4.60 12.56 -23.38
C LEU A 579 -3.16 12.17 -23.70
N ILE A 580 -2.65 11.15 -23.03
CA ILE A 580 -1.32 10.59 -23.27
C ILE A 580 -1.49 9.14 -23.70
N LEU A 581 -1.01 8.81 -24.88
CA LEU A 581 -0.94 7.46 -25.41
C LEU A 581 0.52 7.01 -25.37
N LYS A 582 0.84 6.04 -24.51
CA LYS A 582 2.20 5.54 -24.33
C LYS A 582 2.23 4.02 -24.49
N ARG A 583 3.23 3.49 -25.15
CA ARG A 583 3.44 2.04 -25.19
C ARG A 583 3.68 1.50 -23.79
N SER A 584 3.12 0.32 -23.52
CA SER A 584 3.35 -0.35 -22.24
C SER A 584 4.82 -0.74 -22.09
N ALA A 585 5.37 -0.57 -20.89
CA ALA A 585 6.75 -0.98 -20.60
C ALA A 585 6.99 -2.51 -20.76
N THR A 586 5.93 -3.29 -20.78
CA THR A 586 5.98 -4.74 -21.02
C THR A 586 6.08 -5.11 -22.51
N ASP A 587 5.89 -4.13 -23.39
CA ASP A 587 5.95 -4.35 -24.84
C ASP A 587 7.37 -4.07 -25.37
N THR A 588 8.19 -5.09 -25.47
CA THR A 588 9.62 -5.00 -25.85
C THR A 588 9.90 -5.10 -27.35
N GLY A 589 8.90 -5.02 -28.23
CA GLY A 589 9.13 -5.29 -29.63
C GLY A 589 8.71 -4.23 -30.64
N GLY A 590 9.00 -4.49 -31.91
CA GLY A 590 8.96 -3.56 -33.05
C GLY A 590 7.60 -3.32 -33.72
N GLY A 591 6.45 -3.54 -33.05
CA GLY A 591 5.14 -3.22 -33.63
C GLY A 591 4.91 -1.71 -33.69
N THR A 592 4.16 -1.25 -34.69
CA THR A 592 3.76 0.16 -34.84
C THR A 592 2.25 0.27 -34.62
N LEU A 593 1.85 1.23 -33.81
CA LEU A 593 0.45 1.58 -33.53
C LEU A 593 0.01 2.74 -34.41
N HIS A 594 -1.09 2.57 -35.09
CA HIS A 594 -1.74 3.60 -35.89
C HIS A 594 -3.09 3.94 -35.28
N VAL A 595 -3.41 5.23 -35.14
CA VAL A 595 -4.70 5.72 -34.62
C VAL A 595 -5.37 6.59 -35.67
N LEU A 596 -6.65 6.31 -35.93
CA LEU A 596 -7.45 7.01 -36.93
C LEU A 596 -8.36 8.04 -36.24
N CYS A 597 -8.31 9.26 -36.71
CA CYS A 597 -9.17 10.38 -36.32
C CYS A 597 -10.15 10.70 -37.44
N GLY A 598 -11.27 11.31 -37.14
CA GLY A 598 -12.26 11.73 -38.13
C GLY A 598 -13.69 11.50 -37.64
N PRO A 599 -14.67 11.65 -38.54
CA PRO A 599 -16.08 11.48 -38.22
C PRO A 599 -16.34 10.15 -37.55
N ASP A 600 -16.99 10.17 -36.38
CA ASP A 600 -17.30 9.00 -35.55
C ASP A 600 -16.11 8.11 -35.15
N LYS A 601 -14.88 8.63 -35.25
CA LYS A 601 -13.67 7.87 -34.92
C LYS A 601 -13.19 8.13 -33.48
N SER A 602 -11.87 8.23 -33.29
CA SER A 602 -11.28 8.33 -31.94
C SER A 602 -11.74 9.56 -31.18
N ARG A 603 -12.25 9.35 -29.96
CA ARG A 603 -12.80 10.42 -29.11
C ARG A 603 -12.78 10.04 -27.63
N ILE A 604 -13.03 11.02 -26.77
CA ILE A 604 -13.19 10.85 -25.33
C ILE A 604 -14.64 11.19 -24.97
N GLU A 605 -15.34 10.30 -24.30
CA GLU A 605 -16.68 10.52 -23.75
C GLU A 605 -16.57 10.71 -22.24
N LEU A 606 -17.00 11.88 -21.75
CA LEU A 606 -16.77 12.36 -20.38
C LEU A 606 -17.94 12.07 -19.40
N TRP A 607 -18.77 11.08 -19.67
CA TRP A 607 -19.99 10.79 -18.89
C TRP A 607 -19.76 10.17 -17.53
#